data_04e93d95f7364bc5825f12923466d984
#
_entry.id   04e93d95f7364bc5825f12923466d984
#
_cell.length_a   1.000
_cell.length_b   1.000
_cell.length_c   1.000
_cell.angle_alpha   90.00
_cell.angle_beta   90.00
_cell.angle_gamma   90.00
#
_symmetry.space_group_name_H-M   'P 1'
#
loop_
_entity.id
_entity.type
_entity.pdbx_description
1 polymer ?
#
loop_
_entity_poly.entity_id
_entity_poly.type
_entity_poly.pdbx_seq_one_letter_code
_entity_poly.pdbx_strand_id
1 'polypeptide(L)'
;MPVVGFLPPEDPRVRGTIAAIEQELMINGFLLRYRTKADIDGLPSGEGVFLPCSFWLADNYTLQNRHAEASTLFERLLSIRNDVGLLAEEYDPQAQRQVGNFPQAFSHLALIGTALNLHDIGPAQRRCS
;
A
#
# COMPACT_ATOMS: atom_id res chain seq x y z
N MET A 1 -0.84 -7.53 9.41
CA MET A 1 -0.80 -8.74 10.28
C MET A 1 0.32 -9.69 9.85
N PRO A 2 0.34 -10.28 8.63
CA PRO A 2 1.45 -11.17 8.24
C PRO A 2 2.80 -10.45 8.19
N VAL A 3 2.86 -9.24 7.65
CA VAL A 3 4.11 -8.45 7.55
C VAL A 3 4.86 -8.29 8.88
N VAL A 4 4.16 -8.33 10.01
CA VAL A 4 4.75 -8.26 11.36
C VAL A 4 4.82 -9.62 12.06
N GLY A 5 4.49 -10.72 11.38
CA GLY A 5 4.55 -12.08 11.91
C GLY A 5 3.48 -12.41 12.96
N PHE A 6 2.36 -11.67 12.98
CA PHE A 6 1.28 -11.93 13.95
C PHE A 6 0.43 -13.15 13.57
N LEU A 7 0.13 -13.32 12.28
CA LEU A 7 -0.59 -14.48 11.73
C LEU A 7 0.04 -14.90 10.40
N PRO A 8 0.01 -16.19 10.06
CA PRO A 8 0.45 -16.67 8.75
C PRO A 8 -0.35 -16.02 7.61
N PRO A 9 0.26 -15.78 6.44
CA PRO A 9 -0.43 -15.20 5.28
C PRO A 9 -1.64 -16.02 4.79
N GLU A 10 -1.59 -17.34 4.98
CA GLU A 10 -2.61 -18.29 4.57
C GLU A 10 -3.79 -18.38 5.54
N ASP A 11 -3.69 -17.80 6.73
CA ASP A 11 -4.76 -17.83 7.72
C ASP A 11 -6.06 -17.27 7.12
N PRO A 12 -7.20 -17.96 7.23
CA PRO A 12 -8.46 -17.51 6.64
C PRO A 12 -8.90 -16.12 7.09
N ARG A 13 -8.55 -15.73 8.32
CA ARG A 13 -8.82 -14.39 8.84
C ARG A 13 -8.02 -13.32 8.11
N VAL A 14 -6.76 -13.60 7.79
CA VAL A 14 -5.90 -12.70 7.01
C VAL A 14 -6.44 -12.56 5.60
N ARG A 15 -6.73 -13.67 4.93
CA ARG A 15 -7.31 -13.66 3.58
C ARG A 15 -8.64 -12.91 3.53
N GLY A 16 -9.54 -13.18 4.48
CA GLY A 16 -10.83 -12.49 4.57
C GLY A 16 -10.66 -10.99 4.83
N THR A 17 -9.71 -10.59 5.68
CA THR A 17 -9.42 -9.19 5.95
C THR A 17 -8.88 -8.47 4.69
N ILE A 18 -7.96 -9.10 3.96
CA ILE A 18 -7.41 -8.51 2.73
C ILE A 18 -8.51 -8.38 1.68
N ALA A 19 -9.34 -9.40 1.48
CA ALA A 19 -10.47 -9.35 0.55
C ALA A 19 -11.46 -8.22 0.90
N ALA A 20 -11.77 -8.03 2.18
CA ALA A 20 -12.63 -6.93 2.64
C ALA A 20 -11.98 -5.56 2.39
N ILE A 21 -10.68 -5.42 2.65
CA ILE A 21 -9.90 -4.21 2.36
C ILE A 21 -9.94 -3.88 0.87
N GLU A 22 -9.73 -4.88 0.00
CA GLU A 22 -9.80 -4.71 -1.45
C GLU A 22 -11.19 -4.21 -1.89
N GLN A 23 -12.26 -4.82 -1.38
CA GLN A 23 -13.63 -4.42 -1.71
C GLN A 23 -14.00 -3.04 -1.21
N GLU A 24 -13.56 -2.69 0.00
CA GLU A 24 -14.02 -1.50 0.70
C GLU A 24 -13.14 -0.27 0.45
N LEU A 25 -11.84 -0.46 0.26
CA LEU A 25 -10.88 0.64 0.28
C LEU A 25 -10.13 0.84 -1.06
N MET A 26 -10.27 -0.05 -2.05
CA MET A 26 -9.64 0.16 -3.36
C MET A 26 -10.36 1.25 -4.16
N ILE A 27 -9.58 2.22 -4.64
CA ILE A 27 -10.05 3.28 -5.54
C ILE A 27 -9.02 3.54 -6.63
N ASN A 28 -9.44 3.50 -7.89
CA ASN A 28 -8.57 3.76 -9.04
C ASN A 28 -7.23 2.99 -9.02
N GLY A 29 -7.24 1.76 -8.45
CA GLY A 29 -6.06 0.91 -8.36
C GLY A 29 -5.07 1.27 -7.24
N PHE A 30 -5.48 2.09 -6.28
CA PHE A 30 -4.75 2.40 -5.05
C PHE A 30 -5.60 2.09 -3.82
N LEU A 31 -4.98 2.00 -2.64
CA LEU A 31 -5.65 1.71 -1.39
C LEU A 31 -5.83 2.97 -0.55
N LEU A 32 -7.07 3.28 -0.19
CA LEU A 32 -7.38 4.29 0.82
C LEU A 32 -6.89 3.82 2.21
N ARG A 33 -6.48 4.76 3.04
CA ARG A 33 -6.17 4.50 4.45
C ARG A 33 -7.44 4.10 5.22
N TYR A 34 -8.54 4.80 4.97
CA TYR A 34 -9.89 4.57 5.49
C TYR A 34 -10.90 5.30 4.62
N ARG A 35 -12.18 4.97 4.75
CA ARG A 35 -13.24 5.78 4.14
C ARG A 35 -13.53 6.98 5.02
N THR A 36 -13.29 8.17 4.51
CA THR A 36 -13.80 9.39 5.10
C THR A 36 -15.31 9.44 4.91
N LYS A 37 -16.09 9.18 5.98
CA LYS A 37 -17.45 9.70 6.02
C LYS A 37 -17.32 11.17 6.37
N ALA A 38 -17.86 12.05 5.51
CA ALA A 38 -17.94 13.47 5.81
C ALA A 38 -18.39 13.63 7.28
N ASP A 39 -17.67 14.45 8.06
CA ASP A 39 -17.94 14.84 9.45
C ASP A 39 -17.41 13.98 10.62
N ILE A 40 -16.67 12.87 10.42
CA ILE A 40 -16.15 12.13 11.58
C ILE A 40 -14.80 12.65 12.08
N ASP A 41 -13.92 13.08 11.18
CA ASP A 41 -12.53 13.43 11.52
C ASP A 41 -12.19 14.93 11.41
N GLY A 42 -13.18 15.78 11.05
CA GLY A 42 -12.95 17.21 10.86
C GLY A 42 -11.98 17.55 9.71
N LEU A 43 -11.60 16.57 8.90
CA LEU A 43 -10.75 16.74 7.73
C LEU A 43 -11.63 16.97 6.49
N PRO A 44 -11.19 17.85 5.56
CA PRO A 44 -11.95 18.09 4.33
C PRO A 44 -12.07 16.80 3.51
N SER A 45 -13.25 16.57 2.93
CA SER A 45 -13.46 15.53 1.92
C SER A 45 -12.51 15.76 0.76
N GLY A 46 -11.61 14.83 0.48
CA GLY A 46 -10.66 14.94 -0.63
C GLY A 46 -9.22 14.61 -0.28
N GLU A 47 -8.97 13.91 0.83
CA GLU A 47 -7.65 13.32 1.08
C GLU A 47 -7.29 12.35 -0.06
N GLY A 48 -6.02 12.39 -0.45
CA GLY A 48 -5.45 11.45 -1.41
C GLY A 48 -5.36 10.03 -0.85
N VAL A 49 -4.92 9.10 -1.66
CA VAL A 49 -4.57 7.76 -1.19
C VAL A 49 -3.24 7.81 -0.46
N PHE A 50 -3.19 7.32 0.77
CA PHE A 50 -1.97 7.24 1.56
C PHE A 50 -1.07 6.14 1.00
N LEU A 51 0.05 6.52 0.37
CA LEU A 51 0.89 5.62 -0.42
C LEU A 51 1.39 4.38 0.33
N PRO A 52 1.83 4.47 1.60
CA PRO A 52 2.27 3.29 2.35
C PRO A 52 1.23 2.18 2.44
N CYS A 53 -0.08 2.49 2.49
CA CYS A 53 -1.12 1.47 2.53
C CYS A 53 -1.12 0.60 1.27
N SER A 54 -0.93 1.21 0.09
CA SER A 54 -0.86 0.48 -1.17
C SER A 54 0.42 -0.39 -1.27
N PHE A 55 1.55 0.07 -0.77
CA PHE A 55 2.76 -0.73 -0.66
C PHE A 55 2.57 -1.94 0.26
N TRP A 56 1.95 -1.74 1.42
CA TRP A 56 1.66 -2.85 2.35
C TRP A 56 0.64 -3.85 1.78
N LEU A 57 -0.27 -3.41 0.92
CA LEU A 57 -1.15 -4.34 0.20
C LEU A 57 -0.33 -5.20 -0.77
N ALA A 58 0.61 -4.62 -1.52
CA ALA A 58 1.52 -5.36 -2.39
C ALA A 58 2.38 -6.38 -1.59
N ASP A 59 2.86 -6.01 -0.39
CA ASP A 59 3.54 -6.94 0.52
C ASP A 59 2.64 -8.13 0.89
N ASN A 60 1.38 -7.89 1.21
CA ASN A 60 0.44 -8.96 1.54
C ASN A 60 0.14 -9.85 0.33
N TYR A 61 0.05 -9.30 -0.88
CA TYR A 61 -0.08 -10.09 -2.10
C TYR A 61 1.14 -11.01 -2.29
N THR A 62 2.35 -10.47 -2.13
CA THR A 62 3.60 -11.25 -2.22
C THR A 62 3.60 -12.42 -1.23
N LEU A 63 3.28 -12.15 0.04
CA LEU A 63 3.21 -13.17 1.09
C LEU A 63 2.12 -14.22 0.84
N GLN A 64 1.09 -13.91 0.07
CA GLN A 64 0.04 -14.84 -0.35
C GLN A 64 0.32 -15.52 -1.70
N ASN A 65 1.53 -15.42 -2.23
CA ASN A 65 1.92 -15.93 -3.56
C ASN A 65 1.14 -15.30 -4.74
N ARG A 66 0.53 -14.13 -4.55
CA ARG A 66 -0.15 -13.33 -5.57
C ARG A 66 0.84 -12.39 -6.27
N HIS A 67 1.94 -12.93 -6.78
CA HIS A 67 3.08 -12.15 -7.29
C HIS A 67 2.73 -11.25 -8.48
N ALA A 68 1.86 -11.70 -9.38
CA ALA A 68 1.44 -10.89 -10.53
C ALA A 68 0.70 -9.62 -10.08
N GLU A 69 -0.18 -9.74 -9.09
CA GLU A 69 -0.95 -8.62 -8.55
C GLU A 69 -0.04 -7.69 -7.73
N ALA A 70 0.87 -8.25 -6.96
CA ALA A 70 1.88 -7.50 -6.22
C ALA A 70 2.74 -6.64 -7.16
N SER A 71 3.28 -7.24 -8.23
CA SER A 71 4.09 -6.55 -9.23
C SER A 71 3.29 -5.46 -9.96
N THR A 72 2.06 -5.75 -10.35
CA THR A 72 1.18 -4.76 -11.02
C THR A 72 0.93 -3.55 -10.13
N LEU A 73 0.62 -3.76 -8.85
CA LEU A 73 0.41 -2.67 -7.91
C LEU A 73 1.71 -1.89 -7.65
N PHE A 74 2.83 -2.58 -7.50
CA PHE A 74 4.14 -1.97 -7.29
C PHE A 74 4.55 -1.09 -8.48
N GLU A 75 4.43 -1.59 -9.72
CA GLU A 75 4.72 -0.81 -10.93
C GLU A 75 3.82 0.43 -11.05
N ARG A 76 2.54 0.31 -10.69
CA ARG A 76 1.62 1.44 -10.62
C ARG A 76 2.11 2.50 -9.62
N LEU A 77 2.56 2.08 -8.44
CA LEU A 77 3.11 2.98 -7.42
C LEU A 77 4.43 3.63 -7.90
N LEU A 78 5.26 2.92 -8.63
CA LEU A 78 6.45 3.49 -9.24
C LEU A 78 6.12 4.53 -10.33
N SER A 79 5.02 4.37 -11.04
CA SER A 79 4.65 5.27 -12.15
C SER A 79 4.24 6.68 -11.70
N ILE A 80 3.88 6.86 -10.42
CA ILE A 80 3.43 8.16 -9.88
C ILE A 80 4.55 8.96 -9.20
N ARG A 81 5.79 8.43 -9.15
CA ARG A 81 6.95 9.19 -8.67
C ARG A 81 7.23 10.37 -9.59
N ASN A 82 7.87 11.41 -9.04
CA ASN A 82 8.30 12.54 -9.86
C ASN A 82 9.52 12.18 -10.76
N ASP A 83 10.00 13.15 -11.51
CA ASP A 83 11.13 13.04 -12.46
C ASP A 83 12.46 12.65 -11.81
N VAL A 84 12.62 12.92 -10.51
CA VAL A 84 13.81 12.51 -9.74
C VAL A 84 13.56 11.28 -8.85
N GLY A 85 12.43 10.60 -9.01
CA GLY A 85 12.12 9.34 -8.35
C GLY A 85 11.53 9.49 -6.94
N LEU A 86 11.07 10.68 -6.53
CA LEU A 86 10.55 10.95 -5.20
C LEU A 86 9.02 10.80 -5.12
N LEU A 87 8.57 10.39 -3.92
CA LEU A 87 7.17 10.23 -3.56
C LEU A 87 6.77 11.16 -2.42
N ALA A 88 5.53 11.69 -2.49
CA ALA A 88 4.88 12.36 -1.40
C ALA A 88 4.24 11.38 -0.39
N GLU A 89 3.54 11.90 0.57
CA GLU A 89 2.74 11.16 1.56
C GLU A 89 1.55 10.47 0.91
N GLU A 90 0.87 11.21 0.03
CA GLU A 90 -0.38 10.81 -0.60
C GLU A 90 -0.36 11.09 -2.11
N TYR A 91 -1.31 10.50 -2.80
CA TYR A 91 -1.58 10.74 -4.21
C TYR A 91 -3.07 10.97 -4.43
N ASP A 92 -3.42 12.01 -5.17
CA ASP A 92 -4.78 12.28 -5.63
C ASP A 92 -4.99 11.61 -7.00
N PRO A 93 -5.74 10.48 -7.07
CA PRO A 93 -5.91 9.76 -8.34
C PRO A 93 -6.81 10.50 -9.33
N GLN A 94 -7.63 11.45 -8.90
CA GLN A 94 -8.51 12.26 -9.77
C GLN A 94 -7.71 13.40 -10.42
N ALA A 95 -6.99 14.15 -9.59
CA ALA A 95 -6.13 15.24 -10.07
C ALA A 95 -4.79 14.74 -10.66
N GLN A 96 -4.48 13.45 -10.53
CA GLN A 96 -3.24 12.80 -10.97
C GLN A 96 -1.98 13.53 -10.46
N ARG A 97 -1.97 13.87 -9.17
CA ARG A 97 -0.86 14.58 -8.55
C ARG A 97 -0.52 14.06 -7.17
N GLN A 98 0.73 14.21 -6.79
CA GLN A 98 1.17 13.96 -5.43
C GLN A 98 0.68 15.08 -4.50
N VAL A 99 0.28 14.72 -3.27
CA VAL A 99 -0.24 15.64 -2.25
C VAL A 99 0.32 15.28 -0.86
N GLY A 100 0.14 16.17 0.09
CA GLY A 100 0.67 16.00 1.43
C GLY A 100 2.17 16.36 1.54
N ASN A 101 2.83 15.82 2.56
CA ASN A 101 4.25 16.09 2.79
C ASN A 101 5.13 15.50 1.68
N PHE A 102 6.08 16.30 1.19
CA PHE A 102 6.97 15.91 0.09
C PHE A 102 8.40 16.44 0.32
N PRO A 103 9.44 15.61 0.08
CA PRO A 103 9.36 14.15 -0.07
C PRO A 103 9.02 13.48 1.26
N GLN A 104 8.33 12.33 1.22
CA GLN A 104 7.92 11.62 2.43
C GLN A 104 8.76 10.35 2.65
N ALA A 105 9.52 10.34 3.72
CA ALA A 105 10.39 9.21 4.07
C ALA A 105 9.60 7.90 4.26
N PHE A 106 8.40 7.97 4.85
CA PHE A 106 7.59 6.78 5.12
C PHE A 106 7.13 6.08 3.84
N SER A 107 6.78 6.84 2.80
CA SER A 107 6.48 6.29 1.47
C SER A 107 7.69 5.59 0.86
N HIS A 108 8.89 6.14 0.99
CA HIS A 108 10.13 5.54 0.49
C HIS A 108 10.55 4.30 1.28
N LEU A 109 10.37 4.29 2.61
CA LEU A 109 10.61 3.10 3.43
C LEU A 109 9.67 1.95 3.04
N ALA A 110 8.39 2.25 2.79
CA ALA A 110 7.43 1.28 2.31
C ALA A 110 7.82 0.75 0.92
N LEU A 111 8.18 1.63 -0.02
CA LEU A 111 8.67 1.26 -1.36
C LEU A 111 9.86 0.30 -1.29
N ILE A 112 10.89 0.65 -0.49
CA ILE A 112 12.10 -0.19 -0.34
C ILE A 112 11.73 -1.55 0.27
N GLY A 113 10.90 -1.56 1.30
CA GLY A 113 10.43 -2.80 1.94
C GLY A 113 9.72 -3.71 0.95
N THR A 114 8.79 -3.16 0.17
CA THR A 114 8.04 -3.92 -0.85
C THR A 114 8.94 -4.42 -1.98
N ALA A 115 9.89 -3.60 -2.46
CA ALA A 115 10.85 -4.03 -3.46
C ALA A 115 11.67 -5.25 -2.97
N LEU A 116 12.14 -5.22 -1.72
CA LEU A 116 12.86 -6.33 -1.13
C LEU A 116 11.97 -7.57 -0.93
N ASN A 117 10.70 -7.40 -0.55
CA ASN A 117 9.76 -8.50 -0.39
C ASN A 117 9.44 -9.19 -1.72
N LEU A 118 9.31 -8.43 -2.81
CA LEU A 118 9.11 -8.96 -4.16
C LEU A 118 10.29 -9.83 -4.65
N HIS A 119 11.49 -9.60 -4.10
CA HIS A 119 12.69 -10.38 -4.38
C HIS A 119 12.98 -11.47 -3.32
N ASP A 120 12.03 -11.82 -2.45
CA ASP A 120 12.13 -12.83 -1.40
C ASP A 120 13.26 -12.62 -0.37
N ILE A 121 13.77 -11.40 -0.27
CA ILE A 121 14.84 -11.02 0.67
C ILE A 121 14.39 -9.98 1.70
N GLY A 122 13.12 -9.59 1.65
CA GLY A 122 12.57 -8.56 2.51
C GLY A 122 12.33 -9.00 3.95
N PRO A 123 12.11 -8.04 4.85
CA PRO A 123 11.89 -8.32 6.27
C PRO A 123 10.60 -9.10 6.55
N ALA A 124 9.58 -8.97 5.69
CA ALA A 124 8.33 -9.71 5.83
C ALA A 124 8.55 -11.20 5.58
N GLN A 125 9.29 -11.58 4.56
CA GLN A 125 9.62 -12.96 4.22
C GLN A 125 10.37 -13.66 5.36
N ARG A 126 11.33 -12.99 5.97
CA ARG A 126 12.13 -13.54 7.09
C ARG A 126 11.32 -13.77 8.36
N ARG A 127 10.15 -13.15 8.52
CA ARG A 127 9.29 -13.34 9.70
C ARG A 127 8.24 -14.41 9.50
N CYS A 128 7.96 -14.78 8.26
CA CYS A 128 6.97 -15.79 7.91
C CYS A 128 7.59 -17.18 7.63
N SER A 129 8.92 -17.24 7.52
CA SER A 129 9.70 -18.49 7.43
C SER A 129 10.04 -19.02 8.81
#